data_7602c5b2f70b36429ef0ba7747eebb34
#
_entry.id   7602c5b2f70b36429ef0ba7747eebb34
#
_cell.length_a   1.000
_cell.length_b   1.000
_cell.length_c   1.000
_cell.angle_alpha   90.00
_cell.angle_beta   90.00
_cell.angle_gamma   90.00
#
_symmetry.space_group_name_H-M   'P 1'
#
loop_
_entity.id
_entity.type
_entity.pdbx_description
1 polymer ?
#
loop_
_entity_poly.entity_id
_entity_poly.type
_entity_poly.pdbx_seq_one_letter_code
_entity_poly.pdbx_strand_id
1 'polypeptide(L)'
;MVNDDRKLPAGAPARCLELRATFPGFGICRAALRSLTVGFLLSMMLAGTVLAERADRDQPVNLEADRATVQDANKLATFTGNVVLTQGTLVIRADKMTVKEDANGFQYATAFGNLVSFRQKRDGKDEYVEGWSERMEYDGKADKVQLFKKARLRRGQDEVHGDYISYDALNEFFQVNGSGETSTQAHSEGRVRAVIQPKKKPSLESR
;
A
#
# COMPACT_ATOMS: atom_id res chain seq x y z
N MET A 1 54.26 -13.58 37.65
CA MET A 1 55.51 -12.84 37.50
C MET A 1 55.28 -11.93 36.31
N VAL A 2 55.21 -10.66 36.45
CA VAL A 2 55.86 -9.52 37.06
C VAL A 2 54.82 -8.42 37.13
N ASN A 3 54.70 -7.83 38.33
CA ASN A 3 54.08 -6.54 38.62
C ASN A 3 54.79 -5.43 37.84
N ASP A 4 54.05 -4.40 37.48
CA ASP A 4 54.60 -3.05 37.54
C ASP A 4 53.51 -2.03 37.96
N ASP A 5 53.66 -1.66 39.21
CA ASP A 5 52.99 -0.52 39.85
C ASP A 5 53.67 0.78 39.37
N ARG A 6 52.88 1.74 38.86
CA ARG A 6 53.32 3.14 38.86
C ARG A 6 52.24 4.11 39.29
N LYS A 7 52.26 4.36 40.51
CA LYS A 7 52.20 5.52 41.41
C LYS A 7 51.94 6.89 40.74
N LEU A 8 50.84 7.48 41.18
CA LEU A 8 50.47 8.89 41.03
C LEU A 8 51.47 9.83 41.73
N PRO A 9 51.58 11.06 41.28
CA PRO A 9 51.87 12.15 42.19
C PRO A 9 50.69 13.12 42.33
N ALA A 10 50.48 13.48 43.57
CA ALA A 10 49.56 14.47 44.03
C ALA A 10 50.10 15.91 43.85
N GLY A 11 49.20 16.86 43.65
CA GLY A 11 49.34 18.17 44.24
C GLY A 11 49.65 19.33 43.30
N ALA A 12 48.65 20.18 43.11
CA ALA A 12 48.82 21.63 43.24
C ALA A 12 47.47 22.36 43.17
N PRO A 13 47.34 23.52 43.81
CA PRO A 13 46.07 24.01 44.29
C PRO A 13 45.36 24.97 43.34
N ALA A 14 44.06 25.09 43.61
CA ALA A 14 43.09 26.00 43.05
C ALA A 14 43.55 27.47 42.99
N ARG A 15 43.37 28.10 41.85
CA ARG A 15 43.17 29.55 41.81
C ARG A 15 41.76 29.83 41.28
N CYS A 16 40.94 30.23 42.22
CA CYS A 16 39.66 30.91 41.92
C CYS A 16 39.98 32.18 41.12
N LEU A 17 39.45 32.23 39.91
CA LEU A 17 39.32 33.48 39.16
C LEU A 17 37.82 33.75 39.13
N GLU A 18 37.34 34.58 40.11
CA GLU A 18 36.03 35.17 40.09
C GLU A 18 35.96 36.17 38.93
N LEU A 19 35.35 35.76 37.83
CA LEU A 19 34.92 36.71 36.82
C LEU A 19 33.50 37.16 37.13
N ARG A 20 33.39 38.27 37.84
CA ARG A 20 32.14 39.02 38.01
C ARG A 20 31.73 39.63 36.68
N ALA A 21 30.93 38.95 35.90
CA ALA A 21 30.22 39.53 34.77
C ALA A 21 28.89 40.12 35.27
N THR A 22 28.88 41.42 35.42
CA THR A 22 27.66 42.21 35.71
C THR A 22 26.85 42.29 34.43
N PHE A 23 25.83 41.47 34.29
CA PHE A 23 24.86 41.61 33.20
C PHE A 23 23.77 42.61 33.62
N PRO A 24 23.53 43.68 32.83
CA PRO A 24 22.39 44.54 33.05
C PRO A 24 21.09 43.82 32.73
N GLY A 25 20.13 43.97 33.63
CA GLY A 25 18.85 43.31 33.61
C GLY A 25 18.09 43.47 32.31
N PHE A 26 17.92 42.39 31.55
CA PHE A 26 16.87 42.23 30.56
C PHE A 26 15.68 41.58 31.27
N GLY A 27 14.73 42.40 31.62
CA GLY A 27 13.41 41.98 32.09
C GLY A 27 12.67 41.31 30.92
N ILE A 28 12.90 40.00 30.72
CA ILE A 28 12.09 39.22 29.77
C ILE A 28 10.71 39.08 30.42
N CYS A 29 9.75 39.79 29.87
CA CYS A 29 8.36 39.75 30.24
C CYS A 29 7.86 38.30 30.23
N ARG A 30 7.51 37.72 31.38
CA ARG A 30 6.97 36.36 31.55
C ARG A 30 5.74 36.07 30.64
N ALA A 31 5.10 37.10 30.12
CA ALA A 31 3.98 37.03 29.19
C ALA A 31 4.40 36.56 27.80
N ALA A 32 5.57 37.01 27.27
CA ALA A 32 6.06 36.66 25.95
C ALA A 32 6.47 35.17 25.85
N LEU A 33 7.01 34.60 26.90
CA LEU A 33 7.43 33.18 26.95
C LEU A 33 6.23 32.23 26.95
N ARG A 34 5.10 32.63 27.56
CA ARG A 34 3.87 31.81 27.56
C ARG A 34 3.18 31.78 26.20
N SER A 35 3.23 32.86 25.39
CA SER A 35 2.67 32.90 24.07
C SER A 35 3.46 32.05 23.07
N LEU A 36 4.80 31.99 23.22
CA LEU A 36 5.65 31.18 22.34
C LEU A 36 5.43 29.65 22.56
N THR A 37 5.25 29.24 23.81
CA THR A 37 5.04 27.81 24.14
C THR A 37 3.67 27.32 23.69
N VAL A 38 2.62 28.13 23.79
CA VAL A 38 1.27 27.77 23.31
C VAL A 38 1.22 27.68 21.78
N GLY A 39 1.89 28.60 21.08
CA GLY A 39 1.99 28.57 19.60
C GLY A 39 2.75 27.35 19.09
N PHE A 40 3.81 26.93 19.80
CA PHE A 40 4.59 25.74 19.42
C PHE A 40 3.83 24.44 19.70
N LEU A 41 3.08 24.33 20.80
CA LEU A 41 2.22 23.18 21.10
C LEU A 41 1.04 23.07 20.13
N LEU A 42 0.45 24.16 19.68
CA LEU A 42 -0.65 24.15 18.71
C LEU A 42 -0.18 23.77 17.30
N SER A 43 1.06 24.14 16.92
CA SER A 43 1.67 23.77 15.65
C SER A 43 2.00 22.26 15.57
N MET A 44 2.24 21.61 16.69
CA MET A 44 2.57 20.16 16.74
C MET A 44 1.32 19.27 16.63
N MET A 45 0.12 19.81 16.84
CA MET A 45 -1.13 19.08 16.66
C MET A 45 -1.63 19.02 15.21
N LEU A 46 -1.06 19.80 14.28
CA LEU A 46 -1.41 19.77 12.85
C LEU A 46 -0.55 18.81 12.01
N ALA A 47 0.40 18.10 12.62
CA ALA A 47 1.06 16.97 11.96
C ALA A 47 0.10 15.75 11.95
N GLY A 48 -1.07 15.93 11.34
CA GLY A 48 -2.02 14.88 11.04
C GLY A 48 -1.33 13.88 10.10
N THR A 49 -1.25 12.66 10.54
CA THR A 49 -0.65 11.50 9.93
C THR A 49 -1.16 11.29 8.50
N VAL A 50 -0.37 11.71 7.51
CA VAL A 50 -0.49 11.24 6.12
C VAL A 50 0.28 9.91 6.03
N LEU A 51 -0.23 8.88 6.70
CA LEU A 51 0.31 7.51 6.68
C LEU A 51 -0.89 6.54 6.62
N ALA A 52 -1.69 6.59 5.54
CA ALA A 52 -2.91 5.81 5.60
C ALA A 52 -3.17 4.84 4.46
N GLU A 53 -2.35 4.65 3.43
CA GLU A 53 -2.86 3.87 2.29
C GLU A 53 -1.94 2.80 1.70
N ARG A 54 -0.74 2.61 2.20
CA ARG A 54 0.00 1.34 1.97
C ARG A 54 -0.42 0.25 2.97
N ALA A 55 -1.48 0.53 3.70
CA ALA A 55 -1.93 -0.25 4.86
C ALA A 55 -2.62 -1.58 4.50
N ASP A 56 -3.05 -1.80 3.27
CA ASP A 56 -3.76 -3.04 2.92
C ASP A 56 -2.86 -4.27 3.10
N ARG A 57 -1.58 -4.18 2.75
CA ARG A 57 -0.65 -5.31 2.88
C ARG A 57 -0.33 -5.71 4.31
N ASP A 58 -0.41 -4.77 5.22
CA ASP A 58 -0.15 -4.98 6.64
C ASP A 58 -1.40 -5.47 7.38
N GLN A 59 -2.56 -5.52 6.68
CA GLN A 59 -3.80 -6.03 7.24
C GLN A 59 -3.84 -7.56 7.16
N PRO A 60 -4.52 -8.20 8.12
CA PRO A 60 -4.71 -9.63 8.08
C PRO A 60 -5.50 -10.06 6.83
N VAL A 61 -5.09 -11.17 6.23
CA VAL A 61 -5.82 -11.81 5.14
C VAL A 61 -6.92 -12.67 5.73
N ASN A 62 -8.17 -12.38 5.38
CA ASN A 62 -9.33 -13.18 5.75
C ASN A 62 -9.80 -13.94 4.51
N LEU A 63 -10.08 -15.24 4.66
CA LEU A 63 -10.57 -16.14 3.62
C LEU A 63 -11.83 -16.82 4.08
N GLU A 64 -12.90 -16.72 3.30
CA GLU A 64 -14.18 -17.40 3.50
C GLU A 64 -14.47 -18.28 2.28
N ALA A 65 -15.01 -19.48 2.49
CA ALA A 65 -15.36 -20.41 1.42
C ALA A 65 -16.28 -21.52 1.96
N ASP A 66 -16.98 -22.21 1.08
CA ASP A 66 -17.81 -23.38 1.48
C ASP A 66 -16.93 -24.58 1.90
N ARG A 67 -15.73 -24.71 1.33
CA ARG A 67 -14.79 -25.80 1.62
C ARG A 67 -13.35 -25.32 1.52
N ALA A 68 -12.51 -25.77 2.44
CA ALA A 68 -11.07 -25.56 2.43
C ALA A 68 -10.31 -26.90 2.51
N THR A 69 -9.21 -27.00 1.79
CA THR A 69 -8.24 -28.11 1.87
C THR A 69 -6.85 -27.51 2.03
N VAL A 70 -6.14 -27.89 3.09
CA VAL A 70 -4.80 -27.39 3.40
C VAL A 70 -3.79 -28.52 3.21
N GLN A 71 -2.68 -28.23 2.55
CA GLN A 71 -1.55 -29.12 2.32
C GLN A 71 -0.30 -28.50 2.95
N ASP A 72 -0.05 -28.80 4.22
CA ASP A 72 1.04 -28.20 5.00
C ASP A 72 2.43 -28.45 4.40
N ALA A 73 2.63 -29.63 3.79
CA ALA A 73 3.91 -30.00 3.17
C ALA A 73 4.33 -29.02 2.05
N ASN A 74 3.36 -28.47 1.33
CA ASN A 74 3.57 -27.56 0.21
C ASN A 74 3.22 -26.11 0.55
N LYS A 75 2.73 -25.85 1.76
CA LYS A 75 2.17 -24.55 2.19
C LYS A 75 1.12 -24.02 1.21
N LEU A 76 0.25 -24.92 0.79
CA LEU A 76 -0.78 -24.66 -0.20
C LEU A 76 -2.17 -24.87 0.41
N ALA A 77 -3.02 -23.88 0.32
CA ALA A 77 -4.43 -23.98 0.71
C ALA A 77 -5.32 -23.79 -0.52
N THR A 78 -6.31 -24.66 -0.69
CA THR A 78 -7.31 -24.58 -1.76
C THR A 78 -8.68 -24.36 -1.15
N PHE A 79 -9.35 -23.30 -1.57
CA PHE A 79 -10.68 -22.90 -1.17
C PHE A 79 -11.63 -23.09 -2.35
N THR A 80 -12.85 -23.56 -2.10
CA THR A 80 -13.82 -23.88 -3.15
C THR A 80 -15.24 -23.52 -2.69
N GLY A 81 -16.00 -22.90 -3.57
CA GLY A 81 -17.37 -22.45 -3.37
C GLY A 81 -17.44 -21.10 -2.67
N ASN A 82 -18.03 -20.11 -3.32
CA ASN A 82 -18.28 -18.75 -2.80
C ASN A 82 -17.05 -18.12 -2.12
N VAL A 83 -15.87 -18.30 -2.72
CA VAL A 83 -14.61 -17.86 -2.10
C VAL A 83 -14.54 -16.34 -2.06
N VAL A 84 -14.28 -15.79 -0.88
CA VAL A 84 -14.03 -14.36 -0.65
C VAL A 84 -12.73 -14.20 0.11
N LEU A 85 -11.76 -13.50 -0.49
CA LEU A 85 -10.54 -13.05 0.17
C LEU A 85 -10.65 -11.56 0.44
N THR A 86 -10.34 -11.14 1.67
CA THR A 86 -10.28 -9.74 2.05
C THR A 86 -8.96 -9.43 2.75
N GLN A 87 -8.32 -8.30 2.36
CA GLN A 87 -7.14 -7.76 3.02
C GLN A 87 -7.21 -6.22 2.94
N GLY A 88 -7.55 -5.57 4.06
CA GLY A 88 -7.82 -4.15 4.06
C GLY A 88 -8.97 -3.79 3.10
N THR A 89 -8.69 -2.99 2.07
CA THR A 89 -9.67 -2.62 1.04
C THR A 89 -9.71 -3.57 -0.14
N LEU A 90 -8.71 -4.46 -0.27
CA LEU A 90 -8.69 -5.51 -1.29
C LEU A 90 -9.76 -6.55 -1.00
N VAL A 91 -10.58 -6.82 -1.99
CA VAL A 91 -11.58 -7.89 -1.98
C VAL A 91 -11.48 -8.67 -3.28
N ILE A 92 -11.28 -10.00 -3.19
CA ILE A 92 -11.31 -10.92 -4.33
C ILE A 92 -12.43 -11.92 -4.13
N ARG A 93 -13.25 -12.15 -5.15
CA ARG A 93 -14.32 -13.16 -5.17
C ARG A 93 -14.09 -14.13 -6.30
N ALA A 94 -14.28 -15.43 -6.01
CA ALA A 94 -14.04 -16.51 -6.96
C ALA A 94 -14.88 -17.77 -6.64
N ASP A 95 -14.97 -18.69 -7.58
CA ASP A 95 -15.56 -20.02 -7.35
C ASP A 95 -14.54 -20.97 -6.70
N LYS A 96 -13.25 -20.78 -7.05
CA LYS A 96 -12.13 -21.53 -6.49
C LYS A 96 -10.91 -20.63 -6.37
N MET A 97 -10.19 -20.77 -5.26
CA MET A 97 -8.93 -20.05 -5.04
C MET A 97 -7.89 -21.00 -4.44
N THR A 98 -6.68 -20.90 -4.95
CA THR A 98 -5.51 -21.58 -4.38
C THR A 98 -4.57 -20.51 -3.86
N VAL A 99 -4.19 -20.62 -2.60
CA VAL A 99 -3.32 -19.67 -1.90
C VAL A 99 -2.03 -20.38 -1.56
N LYS A 100 -0.91 -19.74 -1.80
CA LYS A 100 0.42 -20.18 -1.39
C LYS A 100 0.99 -19.21 -0.36
N GLU A 101 1.43 -19.75 0.76
CA GLU A 101 2.11 -19.03 1.83
C GLU A 101 3.61 -19.37 1.86
N ASP A 102 4.42 -18.46 2.39
CA ASP A 102 5.80 -18.70 2.76
C ASP A 102 6.04 -18.36 4.24
N ALA A 103 7.31 -18.31 4.66
CA ALA A 103 7.68 -17.98 6.03
C ALA A 103 7.25 -16.54 6.47
N ASN A 104 6.94 -15.67 5.51
CA ASN A 104 6.51 -14.30 5.75
C ASN A 104 4.99 -14.11 5.59
N GLY A 105 4.23 -15.20 5.41
CA GLY A 105 2.77 -15.19 5.27
C GLY A 105 2.28 -15.33 3.83
N PHE A 106 1.15 -14.70 3.52
CA PHE A 106 0.48 -14.75 2.23
C PHE A 106 1.36 -14.22 1.09
N GLN A 107 1.51 -15.00 0.02
CA GLN A 107 2.38 -14.67 -1.11
C GLN A 107 1.62 -14.56 -2.42
N TYR A 108 0.94 -15.63 -2.81
CA TYR A 108 0.29 -15.74 -4.10
C TYR A 108 -1.10 -16.34 -3.96
N ALA A 109 -2.04 -15.79 -4.73
CA ALA A 109 -3.34 -16.41 -4.94
C ALA A 109 -3.58 -16.62 -6.43
N THR A 110 -4.11 -17.79 -6.79
CA THR A 110 -4.67 -18.05 -8.10
C THR A 110 -6.15 -18.33 -7.94
N ALA A 111 -6.97 -17.53 -8.58
CA ALA A 111 -8.42 -17.60 -8.51
C ALA A 111 -9.04 -17.97 -9.85
N PHE A 112 -10.10 -18.75 -9.83
CA PHE A 112 -10.88 -19.18 -10.99
C PHE A 112 -12.36 -18.96 -10.73
N GLY A 113 -13.12 -18.56 -11.73
CA GLY A 113 -14.57 -18.36 -11.63
C GLY A 113 -15.20 -17.94 -12.95
N ASN A 114 -16.50 -17.85 -12.93
CA ASN A 114 -17.30 -17.36 -14.06
C ASN A 114 -18.00 -16.01 -13.80
N LEU A 115 -17.31 -15.00 -13.42
CA LEU A 115 -16.02 -14.39 -13.45
C LEU A 115 -15.44 -14.23 -12.06
N VAL A 116 -14.13 -14.32 -11.93
CA VAL A 116 -13.43 -13.80 -10.75
C VAL A 116 -13.54 -12.28 -10.75
N SER A 117 -13.71 -11.68 -9.59
CA SER A 117 -13.67 -10.22 -9.45
C SER A 117 -12.70 -9.80 -8.37
N PHE A 118 -12.01 -8.69 -8.57
CA PHE A 118 -11.27 -8.01 -7.53
C PHE A 118 -11.67 -6.54 -7.43
N ARG A 119 -11.52 -5.97 -6.25
CA ARG A 119 -11.70 -4.55 -5.97
C ARG A 119 -10.68 -4.12 -4.93
N GLN A 120 -10.00 -3.00 -5.17
CA GLN A 120 -9.03 -2.41 -4.25
C GLN A 120 -9.10 -0.89 -4.32
N LYS A 121 -8.98 -0.21 -3.18
CA LYS A 121 -8.90 1.25 -3.15
C LYS A 121 -7.51 1.69 -3.60
N ARG A 122 -7.42 2.76 -4.36
CA ARG A 122 -6.15 3.36 -4.79
C ARG A 122 -5.51 4.14 -3.66
N ASP A 123 -4.19 4.05 -3.55
CA ASP A 123 -3.42 4.81 -2.57
C ASP A 123 -3.61 6.32 -2.78
N GLY A 124 -3.90 7.06 -1.70
CA GLY A 124 -4.07 8.50 -1.71
C GLY A 124 -5.28 9.04 -2.47
N LYS A 125 -6.21 8.17 -2.92
CA LYS A 125 -7.36 8.58 -3.72
C LYS A 125 -8.65 7.92 -3.24
N ASP A 126 -9.75 8.65 -3.33
CA ASP A 126 -11.07 8.08 -3.05
C ASP A 126 -11.68 7.42 -4.30
N GLU A 127 -10.88 6.55 -4.92
CA GLU A 127 -11.24 5.80 -6.11
C GLU A 127 -10.90 4.32 -5.92
N TYR A 128 -11.62 3.46 -6.63
CA TYR A 128 -11.38 2.02 -6.66
C TYR A 128 -10.89 1.59 -8.04
N VAL A 129 -10.01 0.59 -8.02
CA VAL A 129 -9.74 -0.26 -9.18
C VAL A 129 -10.53 -1.54 -9.00
N GLU A 130 -11.21 -1.95 -10.06
CA GLU A 130 -12.00 -3.16 -10.10
C GLU A 130 -11.63 -3.95 -11.34
N GLY A 131 -11.55 -5.27 -11.23
CA GLY A 131 -11.23 -6.14 -12.34
C GLY A 131 -12.04 -7.42 -12.36
N TRP A 132 -12.22 -7.97 -13.55
CA TRP A 132 -12.95 -9.22 -13.78
C TRP A 132 -12.22 -10.06 -14.83
N SER A 133 -12.23 -11.37 -14.65
CA SER A 133 -11.65 -12.34 -15.59
C SER A 133 -12.09 -13.76 -15.28
N GLU A 134 -11.85 -14.72 -16.15
CA GLU A 134 -12.08 -16.14 -15.84
C GLU A 134 -11.01 -16.72 -14.92
N ARG A 135 -9.77 -16.19 -14.98
CA ARG A 135 -8.67 -16.54 -14.09
C ARG A 135 -7.95 -15.29 -13.65
N MET A 136 -7.59 -15.24 -12.39
CA MET A 136 -6.83 -14.17 -11.78
C MET A 136 -5.63 -14.73 -11.02
N GLU A 137 -4.51 -14.05 -11.10
CA GLU A 137 -3.35 -14.27 -10.24
C GLU A 137 -3.04 -12.98 -9.47
N TYR A 138 -2.83 -13.12 -8.17
CA TYR A 138 -2.45 -12.03 -7.28
C TYR A 138 -1.11 -12.34 -6.63
N ASP A 139 -0.16 -11.43 -6.76
CA ASP A 139 1.13 -11.45 -6.08
C ASP A 139 1.09 -10.42 -4.94
N GLY A 140 0.97 -10.91 -3.71
CA GLY A 140 0.89 -10.07 -2.52
C GLY A 140 2.19 -9.33 -2.20
N LYS A 141 3.36 -9.81 -2.67
CA LYS A 141 4.64 -9.11 -2.50
C LYS A 141 4.77 -7.92 -3.42
N ALA A 142 4.43 -8.13 -4.67
CA ALA A 142 4.53 -7.11 -5.71
C ALA A 142 3.29 -6.20 -5.77
N ASP A 143 2.23 -6.52 -5.02
CA ASP A 143 0.91 -5.90 -5.10
C ASP A 143 0.42 -5.82 -6.56
N LYS A 144 0.49 -6.97 -7.22
CA LYS A 144 0.24 -7.11 -8.65
C LYS A 144 -0.88 -8.07 -8.93
N VAL A 145 -1.85 -7.63 -9.73
CA VAL A 145 -2.97 -8.43 -10.22
C VAL A 145 -2.77 -8.73 -11.70
N GLN A 146 -2.97 -9.98 -12.08
CA GLN A 146 -2.97 -10.42 -13.46
C GLN A 146 -4.31 -11.07 -13.78
N LEU A 147 -4.98 -10.58 -14.79
CA LEU A 147 -6.29 -11.01 -15.27
C LEU A 147 -6.14 -11.73 -16.59
N PHE A 148 -6.68 -12.94 -16.70
CA PHE A 148 -6.57 -13.78 -17.87
C PHE A 148 -7.96 -14.19 -18.39
N LYS A 149 -8.15 -14.10 -19.67
CA LYS A 149 -9.37 -14.42 -20.41
C LYS A 149 -10.56 -13.54 -20.02
N LYS A 150 -11.14 -12.91 -21.00
CA LYS A 150 -12.22 -11.93 -20.81
C LYS A 150 -11.88 -10.88 -19.76
N ALA A 151 -10.60 -10.47 -19.78
CA ALA A 151 -10.09 -9.53 -18.80
C ALA A 151 -10.71 -8.15 -18.99
N ARG A 152 -11.16 -7.58 -17.91
CA ARG A 152 -11.75 -6.25 -17.83
C ARG A 152 -11.22 -5.55 -16.58
N LEU A 153 -10.79 -4.30 -16.73
CA LEU A 153 -10.31 -3.46 -15.64
C LEU A 153 -11.06 -2.12 -15.70
N ARG A 154 -11.59 -1.70 -14.56
CA ARG A 154 -12.21 -0.39 -14.38
C ARG A 154 -11.46 0.41 -13.34
N ARG A 155 -11.17 1.66 -13.64
CA ARG A 155 -10.56 2.62 -12.74
C ARG A 155 -11.37 3.92 -12.75
N GLY A 156 -12.14 4.14 -11.70
CA GLY A 156 -13.10 5.23 -11.66
C GLY A 156 -14.15 5.06 -12.78
N GLN A 157 -14.12 5.95 -13.78
CA GLN A 157 -15.01 5.90 -14.95
C GLN A 157 -14.35 5.32 -16.20
N ASP A 158 -13.04 5.13 -16.18
CA ASP A 158 -12.28 4.55 -17.29
C ASP A 158 -12.35 3.03 -17.26
N GLU A 159 -12.52 2.40 -18.42
CA GLU A 159 -12.63 0.96 -18.53
C GLU A 159 -11.81 0.43 -19.72
N VAL A 160 -11.09 -0.68 -19.48
CA VAL A 160 -10.30 -1.37 -20.50
C VAL A 160 -10.65 -2.85 -20.55
N HIS A 161 -10.63 -3.42 -21.77
CA HIS A 161 -10.91 -4.81 -22.03
C HIS A 161 -9.79 -5.43 -22.85
N GLY A 162 -9.47 -6.68 -22.59
CA GLY A 162 -8.48 -7.47 -23.31
C GLY A 162 -8.53 -8.93 -22.90
N ASP A 163 -7.65 -9.73 -23.45
CA ASP A 163 -7.47 -11.13 -23.04
C ASP A 163 -6.56 -11.27 -21.83
N TYR A 164 -5.64 -10.34 -21.68
CA TYR A 164 -4.73 -10.27 -20.56
C TYR A 164 -4.59 -8.82 -20.10
N ILE A 165 -4.74 -8.61 -18.79
CA ILE A 165 -4.48 -7.32 -18.14
C ILE A 165 -3.59 -7.58 -16.93
N SER A 166 -2.48 -6.86 -16.84
CA SER A 166 -1.62 -6.80 -15.66
C SER A 166 -1.77 -5.43 -15.01
N TYR A 167 -2.08 -5.39 -13.73
CA TYR A 167 -2.17 -4.18 -12.92
C TYR A 167 -1.15 -4.26 -11.77
N ASP A 168 -0.30 -3.25 -11.69
CA ASP A 168 0.67 -3.03 -10.64
C ASP A 168 0.15 -1.87 -9.76
N ALA A 169 -0.30 -2.20 -8.56
CA ALA A 169 -0.92 -1.23 -7.67
C ALA A 169 0.11 -0.25 -7.07
N LEU A 170 1.38 -0.70 -6.91
CA LEU A 170 2.46 0.15 -6.37
C LEU A 170 2.85 1.28 -7.29
N ASN A 171 2.90 0.97 -8.60
CA ASN A 171 3.31 1.92 -9.63
C ASN A 171 2.10 2.55 -10.35
N GLU A 172 0.88 2.17 -9.98
CA GLU A 172 -0.37 2.55 -10.66
C GLU A 172 -0.33 2.29 -12.19
N PHE A 173 0.41 1.28 -12.59
CA PHE A 173 0.63 0.93 -13.99
C PHE A 173 -0.19 -0.29 -14.40
N PHE A 174 -0.81 -0.23 -15.56
CA PHE A 174 -1.45 -1.40 -16.16
C PHE A 174 -1.03 -1.61 -17.60
N GLN A 175 -0.94 -2.86 -18.00
CA GLN A 175 -0.66 -3.30 -19.35
C GLN A 175 -1.82 -4.17 -19.82
N VAL A 176 -2.27 -3.96 -21.06
CA VAL A 176 -3.38 -4.71 -21.66
C VAL A 176 -2.89 -5.34 -22.94
N ASN A 177 -3.13 -6.63 -23.10
CA ASN A 177 -2.87 -7.36 -24.34
C ASN A 177 -4.18 -7.94 -24.88
N GLY A 178 -4.38 -7.84 -26.17
CA GLY A 178 -5.41 -8.58 -26.90
C GLY A 178 -4.97 -10.02 -27.15
N SER A 179 -5.89 -10.89 -27.56
CA SER A 179 -5.55 -12.23 -28.03
C SER A 179 -4.71 -12.12 -29.31
N GLY A 180 -3.42 -12.45 -29.17
CA GLY A 180 -2.43 -12.37 -30.26
C GLY A 180 -2.53 -13.49 -31.30
N GLU A 181 -3.62 -14.25 -31.35
CA GLU A 181 -3.84 -15.24 -32.38
C GLU A 181 -4.25 -14.53 -33.66
N THR A 182 -3.42 -14.69 -34.68
CA THR A 182 -3.62 -14.25 -36.06
C THR A 182 -4.87 -14.91 -36.63
N SER A 183 -6.04 -14.44 -36.28
CA SER A 183 -7.27 -14.86 -36.94
C SER A 183 -7.48 -14.01 -38.18
N THR A 184 -7.30 -14.65 -39.35
CA THR A 184 -7.62 -14.13 -40.68
C THR A 184 -9.12 -13.91 -40.91
N GLN A 185 -9.91 -13.78 -39.86
CA GLN A 185 -11.33 -13.48 -39.94
C GLN A 185 -11.69 -12.31 -39.06
N ALA A 186 -12.46 -11.39 -39.60
CA ALA A 186 -12.88 -10.10 -39.09
C ALA A 186 -13.81 -10.22 -37.85
N HIS A 187 -13.33 -10.80 -36.75
CA HIS A 187 -14.04 -10.77 -35.47
C HIS A 187 -13.23 -9.95 -34.47
N SER A 188 -13.88 -8.94 -33.93
CA SER A 188 -13.34 -7.91 -33.04
C SER A 188 -12.93 -8.41 -31.64
N GLU A 189 -12.88 -9.72 -31.41
CA GLU A 189 -12.69 -10.31 -30.06
C GLU A 189 -11.24 -10.32 -29.57
N GLY A 190 -10.27 -10.16 -30.47
CA GLY A 190 -8.84 -10.12 -30.11
C GLY A 190 -8.24 -8.73 -29.86
N ARG A 191 -9.02 -7.67 -29.91
CA ARG A 191 -8.51 -6.29 -29.83
C ARG A 191 -8.69 -5.72 -28.42
N VAL A 192 -7.69 -4.97 -27.97
CA VAL A 192 -7.82 -4.13 -26.76
C VAL A 192 -8.86 -3.03 -27.02
N ARG A 193 -9.78 -2.87 -26.10
CA ARG A 193 -10.75 -1.77 -26.09
C ARG A 193 -10.55 -0.94 -24.84
N ALA A 194 -10.51 0.37 -24.99
CA ALA A 194 -10.46 1.32 -23.89
C ALA A 194 -11.56 2.37 -24.05
N VAL A 195 -12.27 2.63 -22.97
CA VAL A 195 -13.23 3.74 -22.86
C VAL A 195 -12.67 4.71 -21.84
N ILE A 196 -12.34 5.92 -22.29
CA ILE A 196 -11.79 6.98 -21.45
C ILE A 196 -12.83 8.09 -21.36
N GLN A 197 -13.28 8.39 -20.16
CA GLN A 197 -14.28 9.42 -19.95
C GLN A 197 -13.63 10.81 -19.89
N PRO A 198 -14.23 11.83 -20.56
CA PRO A 198 -13.74 13.19 -20.46
C PRO A 198 -13.89 13.70 -19.03
N LYS A 199 -12.79 14.17 -18.43
CA LYS A 199 -12.84 14.79 -17.11
C LYS A 199 -13.63 16.11 -17.22
N LYS A 200 -14.73 16.24 -16.49
CA LYS A 200 -15.43 17.53 -16.37
C LYS A 200 -14.46 18.56 -15.81
N LYS A 201 -14.17 19.62 -16.57
CA LYS A 201 -13.49 20.79 -16.02
C LYS A 201 -14.34 21.33 -14.86
N PRO A 202 -13.72 21.70 -13.71
CA PRO A 202 -14.46 22.43 -12.69
C PRO A 202 -15.09 23.65 -13.39
N SER A 203 -16.40 23.80 -13.31
CA SER A 203 -17.06 25.02 -13.74
C SER A 203 -16.52 26.13 -12.82
N LEU A 204 -15.76 27.07 -13.37
CA LEU A 204 -15.49 28.35 -12.70
C LEU A 204 -16.85 29.02 -12.56
N GLU A 205 -17.48 28.79 -11.42
CA GLU A 205 -18.67 29.52 -11.02
C GLU A 205 -18.23 30.98 -10.85
N SER A 206 -18.63 31.82 -11.80
CA SER A 206 -18.37 33.24 -11.82
C SER A 206 -19.02 33.87 -10.59
N ARG A 207 -18.17 34.42 -9.75
CA ARG A 207 -18.55 35.33 -8.68
C ARG A 207 -18.84 36.69 -9.26
#